data_76b8131bf68f24e2c390f75d6158b8be
#
_entry.id   76b8131bf68f24e2c390f75d6158b8be
#
_cell.length_a   1.000
_cell.length_b   1.000
_cell.length_c   1.000
_cell.angle_alpha   90.00
_cell.angle_beta   90.00
_cell.angle_gamma   90.00
#
_symmetry.space_group_name_H-M   'P 1'
#
loop_
_entity.id
_entity.type
_entity.pdbx_description
1 polymer ?
#
loop_
_entity_poly.entity_id
_entity_poly.type
_entity_poly.pdbx_seq_one_letter_code
_entity_poly.pdbx_strand_id
1 'polypeptide(L)'
;MASLIALKPRAVALLRAAILFAAKDDVREQLTAVCIDPDPAAGRVRIVATDKNMMFVATAPARLYGKTAPVLLSAASLKPALSAFRAADIRRAGVLAIDSGSRYARLSLVLTDARVAIEDVLRDRENEIVSAFAQMVDASYVDYRRALPIPGAVQQATPPAAVNPKLLGTICKAAELLDDRPKVASHVHVRFFAADEHGPQCAAISSDAIAAVMPMRADSAEYADVYATIF
;
A
#
# COMPACT_ATOMS: atom_id res chain seq x y z
N MET A 1 14.57 -21.04 2.89
CA MET A 1 13.19 -21.50 2.69
C MET A 1 12.38 -20.33 2.18
N ALA A 2 11.65 -20.50 1.10
CA ALA A 2 10.77 -19.49 0.54
C ALA A 2 9.59 -19.19 1.48
N SER A 3 9.13 -17.95 1.51
CA SER A 3 7.90 -17.56 2.21
C SER A 3 6.77 -17.51 1.21
N LEU A 4 5.64 -18.08 1.57
CA LEU A 4 4.43 -18.00 0.77
C LEU A 4 3.37 -17.20 1.54
N ILE A 5 2.89 -16.14 0.90
CA ILE A 5 1.86 -15.26 1.43
C ILE A 5 0.64 -15.37 0.52
N ALA A 6 -0.49 -15.78 1.07
CA ALA A 6 -1.75 -15.85 0.35
C ALA A 6 -2.71 -14.75 0.81
N LEU A 7 -3.12 -13.91 -0.12
CA LEU A 7 -3.93 -12.71 0.09
C LEU A 7 -5.23 -12.80 -0.69
N LYS A 8 -6.26 -12.07 -0.25
CA LYS A 8 -7.44 -11.85 -1.09
C LYS A 8 -7.08 -11.04 -2.33
N PRO A 9 -7.80 -11.21 -3.47
CA PRO A 9 -7.51 -10.49 -4.73
C PRO A 9 -7.52 -8.95 -4.62
N ARG A 10 -8.25 -8.39 -3.63
CA ARG A 10 -8.20 -6.95 -3.28
C ARG A 10 -6.78 -6.45 -3.01
N ALA A 11 -5.88 -7.30 -2.55
CA ALA A 11 -4.47 -6.94 -2.35
C ALA A 11 -3.77 -6.44 -3.64
N VAL A 12 -4.26 -6.80 -4.83
CA VAL A 12 -3.77 -6.24 -6.10
C VAL A 12 -4.00 -4.73 -6.15
N ALA A 13 -5.17 -4.25 -5.74
CA ALA A 13 -5.46 -2.81 -5.67
C ALA A 13 -4.61 -2.12 -4.61
N LEU A 14 -4.44 -2.72 -3.43
CA LEU A 14 -3.58 -2.21 -2.37
C LEU A 14 -2.12 -2.08 -2.83
N LEU A 15 -1.58 -3.07 -3.52
CA LEU A 15 -0.22 -3.04 -4.08
C LEU A 15 -0.10 -1.95 -5.16
N ARG A 16 -1.10 -1.79 -6.03
CA ARG A 16 -1.12 -0.72 -7.04
C ARG A 16 -1.15 0.67 -6.40
N ALA A 17 -1.92 0.85 -5.32
CA ALA A 17 -1.95 2.09 -4.56
C ALA A 17 -0.60 2.34 -3.87
N ALA A 18 -0.01 1.33 -3.23
CA ALA A 18 1.29 1.44 -2.55
C ALA A 18 2.41 1.91 -3.48
N ILE A 19 2.46 1.43 -4.73
CA ILE A 19 3.46 1.85 -5.72
C ILE A 19 3.48 3.37 -5.94
N LEU A 20 2.35 4.06 -5.78
CA LEU A 20 2.26 5.51 -5.95
C LEU A 20 3.05 6.27 -4.87
N PHE A 21 3.31 5.63 -3.74
CA PHE A 21 4.01 6.21 -2.58
C PHE A 21 5.47 5.79 -2.49
N ALA A 22 5.93 4.86 -3.30
CA ALA A 22 7.34 4.49 -3.37
C ALA A 22 8.14 5.59 -4.09
N ALA A 23 9.37 5.83 -3.66
CA ALA A 23 10.28 6.73 -4.37
C ALA A 23 10.56 6.19 -5.77
N LYS A 24 10.60 7.08 -6.76
CA LYS A 24 10.90 6.70 -8.15
C LYS A 24 12.39 6.45 -8.35
N ASP A 25 13.20 7.25 -7.68
CA ASP A 25 14.65 7.21 -7.74
C ASP A 25 15.19 7.69 -6.39
N ASP A 26 15.88 6.83 -5.68
CA ASP A 26 16.51 7.13 -4.40
C ASP A 26 17.72 6.20 -4.21
N VAL A 27 18.81 6.73 -3.68
CA VAL A 27 20.02 5.95 -3.33
C VAL A 27 19.68 4.85 -2.29
N ARG A 28 18.66 5.07 -1.49
CA ARG A 28 18.15 4.10 -0.52
C ARG A 28 17.15 3.18 -1.18
N GLU A 29 17.60 2.04 -1.66
CA GLU A 29 16.78 1.07 -2.40
C GLU A 29 15.48 0.68 -1.68
N GLN A 30 15.50 0.62 -0.34
CA GLN A 30 14.30 0.31 0.45
C GLN A 30 13.14 1.31 0.25
N LEU A 31 13.43 2.57 -0.12
CA LEU A 31 12.39 3.57 -0.40
C LEU A 31 11.79 3.41 -1.80
N THR A 32 12.47 2.75 -2.72
CA THR A 32 11.96 2.42 -4.06
C THR A 32 11.14 1.13 -4.06
N ALA A 33 10.93 0.52 -2.90
CA ALA A 33 10.25 -0.75 -2.74
C ALA A 33 8.90 -0.60 -2.03
N VAL A 34 8.02 -1.55 -2.31
CA VAL A 34 6.82 -1.85 -1.51
C VAL A 34 7.17 -2.96 -0.54
N CYS A 35 7.00 -2.72 0.75
CA CYS A 35 7.19 -3.69 1.81
C CYS A 35 5.88 -4.44 2.09
N ILE A 36 5.95 -5.75 2.11
CA ILE A 36 4.89 -6.64 2.63
C ILE A 36 5.40 -7.18 3.95
N ASP A 37 4.87 -6.65 5.06
CA ASP A 37 5.29 -6.94 6.44
C ASP A 37 4.27 -7.90 7.09
N PRO A 38 4.61 -9.19 7.26
CA PRO A 38 3.74 -10.18 7.87
C PRO A 38 3.49 -9.90 9.35
N ASP A 39 2.25 -10.09 9.79
CA ASP A 39 1.82 -10.10 11.18
C ASP A 39 1.10 -11.45 11.46
N PRO A 40 1.87 -12.51 11.75
CA PRO A 40 1.31 -13.85 11.92
C PRO A 40 0.32 -13.96 13.06
N ALA A 41 0.55 -13.20 14.14
CA ALA A 41 -0.31 -13.22 15.32
C ALA A 41 -1.72 -12.69 15.01
N ALA A 42 -1.81 -11.74 14.06
CA ALA A 42 -3.07 -11.15 13.62
C ALA A 42 -3.63 -11.77 12.33
N GLY A 43 -2.95 -12.76 11.74
CA GLY A 43 -3.38 -13.39 10.48
C GLY A 43 -3.50 -12.40 9.31
N ARG A 44 -2.58 -11.45 9.22
CA ARG A 44 -2.61 -10.37 8.23
C ARG A 44 -1.21 -9.96 7.79
N VAL A 45 -1.13 -9.17 6.73
CA VAL A 45 0.07 -8.44 6.34
C VAL A 45 -0.21 -6.94 6.37
N ARG A 46 0.86 -6.15 6.55
CA ARG A 46 0.85 -4.72 6.25
C ARG A 46 1.57 -4.50 4.93
N ILE A 47 0.96 -3.71 4.05
CA ILE A 47 1.54 -3.27 2.78
C ILE A 47 1.94 -1.83 2.97
N VAL A 48 3.24 -1.55 2.88
CA VAL A 48 3.82 -0.25 3.20
C VAL A 48 4.68 0.26 2.05
N ALA A 49 4.57 1.54 1.74
CA ALA A 49 5.48 2.23 0.83
C ALA A 49 5.67 3.68 1.28
N THR A 50 6.85 4.24 1.06
CA THR A 50 7.18 5.63 1.41
C THR A 50 8.26 6.19 0.50
N ASP A 51 8.16 7.51 0.23
CA ASP A 51 9.18 8.30 -0.46
C ASP A 51 9.86 9.35 0.45
N LYS A 52 9.70 9.25 1.78
CA LYS A 52 10.10 10.17 2.84
C LYS A 52 9.08 11.29 3.14
N ASN A 53 8.38 11.79 2.12
CA ASN A 53 7.45 12.91 2.27
C ASN A 53 6.03 12.44 2.53
N MET A 54 5.73 11.24 2.04
CA MET A 54 4.45 10.57 2.24
C MET A 54 4.65 9.07 2.47
N MET A 55 3.68 8.46 3.09
CA MET A 55 3.67 7.03 3.37
C MET A 55 2.27 6.47 3.16
N PHE A 56 2.23 5.26 2.62
CA PHE A 56 1.04 4.45 2.49
C PHE A 56 1.15 3.26 3.43
N VAL A 57 0.12 2.98 4.18
CA VAL A 57 0.01 1.77 5.00
C VAL A 57 -1.37 1.18 4.81
N ALA A 58 -1.42 -0.07 4.38
CA ALA A 58 -2.66 -0.83 4.29
C ALA A 58 -2.53 -2.17 5.00
N THR A 59 -3.66 -2.74 5.40
CA THR A 59 -3.73 -4.06 6.00
C THR A 59 -4.55 -4.99 5.12
N ALA A 60 -4.10 -6.23 4.96
CA ALA A 60 -4.85 -7.27 4.25
C ALA A 60 -4.83 -8.57 5.06
N PRO A 61 -5.97 -9.26 5.23
CA PRO A 61 -6.00 -10.61 5.77
C PRO A 61 -5.11 -11.53 4.93
N ALA A 62 -4.30 -12.35 5.58
CA ALA A 62 -3.33 -13.22 4.92
C ALA A 62 -3.27 -14.59 5.58
N ARG A 63 -2.99 -15.62 4.78
CA ARG A 63 -2.46 -16.90 5.26
C ARG A 63 -0.97 -16.93 4.95
N LEU A 64 -0.17 -17.27 5.95
CA LEU A 64 1.28 -17.23 5.90
C LEU A 64 1.82 -18.64 6.02
N TYR A 65 2.74 -19.03 5.13
CA TYR A 65 3.37 -20.34 5.10
C TYR A 65 4.89 -20.16 5.04
N GLY A 66 5.61 -20.93 5.84
CA GLY A 66 7.07 -20.88 5.89
C GLY A 66 7.60 -19.73 6.75
N LYS A 67 8.71 -19.12 6.33
CA LYS A 67 9.40 -18.07 7.08
C LYS A 67 8.66 -16.72 6.95
N THR A 68 8.30 -16.13 8.07
CA THR A 68 7.51 -14.87 8.12
C THR A 68 8.42 -13.64 8.24
N ALA A 69 9.28 -13.41 7.26
CA ALA A 69 10.07 -12.18 7.18
C ALA A 69 9.41 -11.16 6.24
N PRO A 70 9.63 -9.86 6.44
CA PRO A 70 9.20 -8.84 5.49
C PRO A 70 9.76 -9.10 4.09
N VAL A 71 8.91 -8.89 3.07
CA VAL A 71 9.26 -9.03 1.66
C VAL A 71 9.22 -7.65 1.02
N LEU A 72 10.37 -7.22 0.46
CA LEU A 72 10.48 -5.95 -0.23
C LEU A 72 10.48 -6.18 -1.73
N LEU A 73 9.49 -5.60 -2.43
CA LEU A 73 9.32 -5.70 -3.87
C LEU A 73 9.64 -4.36 -4.52
N SER A 74 10.60 -4.33 -5.44
CA SER A 74 10.91 -3.13 -6.22
C SER A 74 9.66 -2.60 -6.94
N ALA A 75 9.29 -1.35 -6.67
CA ALA A 75 8.11 -0.73 -7.28
C ALA A 75 8.21 -0.67 -8.81
N ALA A 76 9.43 -0.51 -9.35
CA ALA A 76 9.70 -0.48 -10.78
C ALA A 76 9.36 -1.82 -11.46
N SER A 77 9.64 -2.95 -10.82
CA SER A 77 9.31 -4.29 -11.35
C SER A 77 7.90 -4.74 -10.96
N LEU A 78 7.41 -4.33 -9.79
CA LEU A 78 6.06 -4.67 -9.31
C LEU A 78 4.97 -4.04 -10.18
N LYS A 79 5.17 -2.82 -10.66
CA LYS A 79 4.20 -2.12 -11.51
C LYS A 79 3.87 -2.88 -12.79
N PRO A 80 4.82 -3.29 -13.65
CA PRO A 80 4.53 -4.11 -14.83
C PRO A 80 3.98 -5.49 -14.45
N ALA A 81 4.46 -6.11 -13.36
CA ALA A 81 3.95 -7.39 -12.90
C ALA A 81 2.45 -7.32 -12.59
N LEU A 82 2.00 -6.30 -11.85
CA LEU A 82 0.58 -6.10 -11.56
C LEU A 82 -0.24 -5.68 -12.78
N SER A 83 0.39 -5.09 -13.80
CA SER A 83 -0.28 -4.73 -15.05
C SER A 83 -0.67 -5.96 -15.89
N ALA A 84 0.03 -7.08 -15.71
CA ALA A 84 -0.34 -8.36 -16.32
C ALA A 84 -1.67 -8.91 -15.78
N PHE A 85 -2.10 -8.50 -14.60
CA PHE A 85 -3.35 -8.94 -13.97
C PHE A 85 -4.54 -8.13 -14.47
N ARG A 86 -5.32 -8.71 -15.38
CA ARG A 86 -6.53 -8.05 -15.91
C ARG A 86 -7.65 -8.05 -14.86
N ALA A 87 -8.56 -7.09 -14.96
CA ALA A 87 -9.71 -7.01 -14.06
C ALA A 87 -10.59 -8.27 -14.06
N ALA A 88 -10.70 -8.95 -15.21
CA ALA A 88 -11.44 -10.21 -15.32
C ALA A 88 -10.76 -11.33 -14.51
N ASP A 89 -9.42 -11.42 -14.58
CA ASP A 89 -8.64 -12.44 -13.88
C ASP A 89 -8.71 -12.22 -12.37
N ILE A 90 -8.59 -10.95 -11.92
CA ILE A 90 -8.71 -10.56 -10.50
C ILE A 90 -10.10 -10.94 -9.96
N ARG A 91 -11.18 -10.72 -10.72
CA ARG A 91 -12.55 -11.07 -10.29
C ARG A 91 -12.77 -12.59 -10.20
N ARG A 92 -12.08 -13.36 -11.03
CA ARG A 92 -12.17 -14.84 -11.03
C ARG A 92 -11.28 -15.47 -9.96
N ALA A 93 -10.21 -14.81 -9.58
CA ALA A 93 -9.27 -15.32 -8.60
C ALA A 93 -9.91 -15.40 -7.20
N GLY A 94 -9.61 -16.46 -6.47
CA GLY A 94 -9.89 -16.57 -5.04
C GLY A 94 -8.75 -16.02 -4.19
N VAL A 95 -7.51 -16.07 -4.70
CA VAL A 95 -6.30 -15.72 -3.97
C VAL A 95 -5.28 -15.04 -4.89
N LEU A 96 -4.56 -14.05 -4.34
CA LEU A 96 -3.27 -13.58 -4.79
C LEU A 96 -2.20 -14.28 -3.93
N ALA A 97 -1.41 -15.15 -4.53
CA ALA A 97 -0.28 -15.79 -3.89
C ALA A 97 1.01 -15.04 -4.20
N ILE A 98 1.84 -14.82 -3.19
CA ILE A 98 3.18 -14.22 -3.32
C ILE A 98 4.17 -15.23 -2.77
N ASP A 99 4.94 -15.83 -3.66
CA ASP A 99 6.02 -16.77 -3.34
C ASP A 99 7.36 -16.04 -3.46
N SER A 100 8.01 -15.82 -2.31
CA SER A 100 9.29 -15.11 -2.25
C SER A 100 10.46 -16.05 -2.46
N GLY A 101 11.08 -15.96 -3.63
CA GLY A 101 12.36 -16.60 -3.95
C GLY A 101 13.56 -15.85 -3.35
N SER A 102 14.74 -16.05 -3.94
CA SER A 102 15.97 -15.37 -3.50
C SER A 102 16.13 -13.97 -4.10
N ARG A 103 15.80 -13.79 -5.36
CA ARG A 103 15.93 -12.52 -6.11
C ARG A 103 14.61 -11.96 -6.62
N TYR A 104 13.65 -12.85 -6.85
CA TYR A 104 12.36 -12.51 -7.41
C TYR A 104 11.26 -13.14 -6.57
N ALA A 105 10.20 -12.40 -6.37
CA ALA A 105 8.94 -12.92 -5.89
C ALA A 105 8.04 -13.23 -7.08
N ARG A 106 7.38 -14.39 -7.06
CA ARG A 106 6.34 -14.74 -8.00
C ARG A 106 5.00 -14.34 -7.42
N LEU A 107 4.25 -13.56 -8.17
CA LEU A 107 2.89 -13.19 -7.86
C LEU A 107 1.97 -14.01 -8.77
N SER A 108 1.02 -14.74 -8.20
CA SER A 108 0.11 -15.59 -8.95
C SER A 108 -1.34 -15.33 -8.54
N LEU A 109 -2.22 -15.11 -9.51
CA LEU A 109 -3.66 -15.18 -9.29
C LEU A 109 -4.12 -16.63 -9.44
N VAL A 110 -4.77 -17.14 -8.43
CA VAL A 110 -5.13 -18.54 -8.32
C VAL A 110 -6.63 -18.70 -8.12
N LEU A 111 -7.23 -19.65 -8.86
CA LEU A 111 -8.58 -20.13 -8.59
C LEU A 111 -8.48 -21.01 -7.35
N THR A 112 -9.07 -20.58 -6.24
CA THR A 112 -9.23 -21.47 -5.09
C THR A 112 -10.67 -21.90 -4.99
N ASP A 113 -10.88 -23.20 -5.07
CA ASP A 113 -11.99 -23.80 -4.35
C ASP A 113 -11.53 -23.88 -2.87
N ALA A 114 -12.41 -23.53 -1.95
CA ALA A 114 -12.09 -23.42 -0.51
C ALA A 114 -11.58 -24.73 0.14
N ARG A 115 -11.50 -25.80 -0.62
CA ARG A 115 -11.12 -27.17 -0.18
C ARG A 115 -9.68 -27.54 -0.52
N VAL A 116 -8.99 -26.81 -1.39
CA VAL A 116 -7.63 -27.16 -1.82
C VAL A 116 -6.63 -26.35 -1.01
N ALA A 117 -5.63 -27.00 -0.42
CA ALA A 117 -4.56 -26.33 0.28
C ALA A 117 -3.78 -25.47 -0.73
N ILE A 118 -3.49 -24.21 -0.38
CA ILE A 118 -2.81 -23.25 -1.27
C ILE A 118 -1.42 -23.76 -1.67
N GLU A 119 -0.77 -24.53 -0.81
CA GLU A 119 0.51 -25.18 -1.10
C GLU A 119 0.41 -26.17 -2.27
N ASP A 120 -0.68 -26.95 -2.36
CA ASP A 120 -0.90 -27.89 -3.45
C ASP A 120 -1.18 -27.14 -4.75
N VAL A 121 -1.97 -26.07 -4.69
CA VAL A 121 -2.26 -25.21 -5.85
C VAL A 121 -0.99 -24.60 -6.45
N LEU A 122 -0.03 -24.20 -5.63
CA LEU A 122 1.23 -23.62 -6.09
C LEU A 122 2.21 -24.68 -6.60
N ARG A 123 2.12 -25.90 -6.09
CA ARG A 123 2.95 -27.03 -6.54
C ARG A 123 2.52 -27.52 -7.93
N ASP A 124 1.23 -27.67 -8.15
CA ASP A 124 0.71 -28.32 -9.36
C ASP A 124 0.35 -27.34 -10.48
N ARG A 125 0.31 -26.03 -10.21
CA ARG A 125 0.01 -24.93 -11.16
C ARG A 125 -1.32 -25.05 -11.93
N GLU A 126 -2.08 -26.10 -11.72
CA GLU A 126 -3.33 -26.37 -12.46
C GLU A 126 -4.41 -25.30 -12.26
N ASN A 127 -4.38 -24.63 -11.11
CA ASN A 127 -5.35 -23.60 -10.75
C ASN A 127 -4.81 -22.17 -10.89
N GLU A 128 -3.61 -22.01 -11.49
CA GLU A 128 -3.04 -20.68 -11.73
C GLU A 128 -3.70 -20.05 -12.95
N ILE A 129 -4.26 -18.85 -12.77
CA ILE A 129 -4.87 -18.06 -13.86
C ILE A 129 -3.77 -17.31 -14.63
N VAL A 130 -2.91 -16.62 -13.89
CA VAL A 130 -1.82 -15.80 -14.42
C VAL A 130 -0.77 -15.57 -13.34
N SER A 131 0.49 -15.54 -13.75
CA SER A 131 1.59 -15.16 -12.85
C SER A 131 2.51 -14.12 -13.47
N ALA A 132 3.19 -13.38 -12.59
CA ALA A 132 4.19 -12.40 -12.95
C ALA A 132 5.28 -12.38 -11.89
N PHE A 133 6.44 -11.81 -12.22
CA PHE A 133 7.59 -11.74 -11.33
C PHE A 133 7.91 -10.29 -10.99
N ALA A 134 8.22 -10.04 -9.70
CA ALA A 134 8.74 -8.77 -9.23
C ALA A 134 10.10 -8.99 -8.58
N GLN A 135 11.04 -8.08 -8.83
CA GLN A 135 12.36 -8.13 -8.21
C GLN A 135 12.25 -7.86 -6.72
N MET A 136 12.94 -8.65 -5.93
CA MET A 136 13.09 -8.40 -4.49
C MET A 136 14.26 -7.46 -4.23
N VAL A 137 14.12 -6.62 -3.21
CA VAL A 137 15.16 -5.72 -2.70
C VAL A 137 15.73 -6.34 -1.43
N ASP A 138 17.05 -6.56 -1.41
CA ASP A 138 17.76 -7.10 -0.24
C ASP A 138 18.19 -5.94 0.67
N ALA A 139 17.26 -5.41 1.42
CA ALA A 139 17.51 -4.33 2.37
C ALA A 139 16.55 -4.43 3.57
N SER A 140 16.93 -3.83 4.69
CA SER A 140 16.02 -3.64 5.81
C SER A 140 15.09 -2.47 5.55
N TYR A 141 13.78 -2.69 5.72
CA TYR A 141 12.81 -1.61 5.55
C TYR A 141 12.86 -0.62 6.72
N VAL A 142 12.43 0.61 6.46
CA VAL A 142 12.37 1.66 7.48
C VAL A 142 11.36 1.31 8.58
N ASP A 143 11.62 1.73 9.81
CA ASP A 143 10.66 1.57 10.92
C ASP A 143 9.49 2.57 10.77
N TYR A 144 8.57 2.22 9.89
CA TYR A 144 7.42 3.04 9.54
C TYR A 144 6.43 3.23 10.70
N ARG A 145 6.46 2.34 11.70
CA ARG A 145 5.54 2.41 12.85
C ARG A 145 5.76 3.66 13.67
N ARG A 146 6.99 4.17 13.72
CA ARG A 146 7.32 5.43 14.42
C ARG A 146 6.74 6.67 13.76
N ALA A 147 6.43 6.59 12.47
CA ALA A 147 5.85 7.70 11.74
C ALA A 147 4.32 7.70 11.75
N LEU A 148 3.70 6.71 12.38
CA LEU A 148 2.24 6.63 12.51
C LEU A 148 1.80 7.15 13.89
N PRO A 149 0.65 7.84 13.96
CA PRO A 149 0.07 8.22 15.25
C PRO A 149 -0.24 6.98 16.09
N ILE A 150 -0.01 7.10 17.39
CA ILE A 150 -0.36 6.05 18.35
C ILE A 150 -1.88 5.85 18.34
N PRO A 151 -2.37 4.59 18.27
CA PRO A 151 -3.79 4.32 18.36
C PRO A 151 -4.40 4.96 19.64
N GLY A 152 -5.44 5.76 19.48
CA GLY A 152 -6.09 6.51 20.58
C GLY A 152 -5.61 7.96 20.75
N ALA A 153 -4.47 8.36 20.18
CA ALA A 153 -4.02 9.76 20.13
C ALA A 153 -4.62 10.55 18.96
N VAL A 154 -5.43 9.91 18.14
CA VAL A 154 -6.02 10.52 16.95
C VAL A 154 -7.12 11.48 17.37
N GLN A 155 -6.87 12.77 17.24
CA GLN A 155 -7.89 13.81 17.34
C GLN A 155 -8.49 14.08 15.97
N GLN A 156 -9.77 14.45 15.93
CA GLN A 156 -10.38 14.94 14.69
C GLN A 156 -9.60 16.16 14.21
N ALA A 157 -9.12 16.07 12.97
CA ALA A 157 -8.21 17.07 12.44
C ALA A 157 -8.85 18.45 12.39
N THR A 158 -8.19 19.40 12.99
CA THR A 158 -8.12 20.76 12.48
C THR A 158 -7.69 20.67 11.00
N PRO A 159 -8.23 21.52 10.09
CA PRO A 159 -7.83 21.47 8.69
C PRO A 159 -6.29 21.42 8.60
N PRO A 160 -5.73 20.53 7.76
CA PRO A 160 -4.28 20.40 7.69
C PRO A 160 -3.68 21.75 7.38
N ALA A 161 -2.67 22.17 8.14
CA ALA A 161 -1.73 23.17 7.69
C ALA A 161 -1.27 22.79 6.28
N ALA A 162 -0.72 23.66 5.49
CA ALA A 162 -0.44 23.47 4.07
C ALA A 162 0.07 22.05 3.70
N VAL A 163 -0.60 21.39 2.79
CA VAL A 163 -0.17 20.12 2.20
C VAL A 163 0.22 20.37 0.75
N ASN A 164 1.35 19.83 0.32
CA ASN A 164 1.78 19.93 -1.07
C ASN A 164 0.71 19.32 -2.01
N PRO A 165 0.18 20.08 -3.00
CA PRO A 165 -0.86 19.62 -3.91
C PRO A 165 -0.52 18.33 -4.68
N LYS A 166 0.78 18.09 -4.96
CA LYS A 166 1.24 16.86 -5.63
C LYS A 166 1.03 15.63 -4.73
N LEU A 167 1.27 15.78 -3.42
CA LEU A 167 1.05 14.69 -2.45
C LEU A 167 -0.45 14.42 -2.31
N LEU A 168 -1.26 15.46 -2.22
CA LEU A 168 -2.71 15.34 -2.20
C LEU A 168 -3.24 14.62 -3.46
N GLY A 169 -2.73 14.99 -4.64
CA GLY A 169 -3.07 14.30 -5.90
C GLY A 169 -2.71 12.80 -5.89
N THR A 170 -1.63 12.41 -5.22
CA THR A 170 -1.26 11.01 -5.05
C THR A 170 -2.23 10.27 -4.12
N ILE A 171 -2.63 10.90 -3.01
CA ILE A 171 -3.64 10.37 -2.09
C ILE A 171 -4.98 10.15 -2.82
N CYS A 172 -5.43 11.13 -3.59
CA CYS A 172 -6.67 11.01 -4.36
C CYS A 172 -6.62 9.85 -5.36
N LYS A 173 -5.52 9.70 -6.11
CA LYS A 173 -5.33 8.57 -7.02
C LYS A 173 -5.34 7.21 -6.31
N ALA A 174 -4.72 7.12 -5.14
CA ALA A 174 -4.75 5.90 -4.34
C ALA A 174 -6.17 5.57 -3.87
N ALA A 175 -6.91 6.58 -3.42
CA ALA A 175 -8.30 6.44 -3.00
C ALA A 175 -9.21 5.97 -4.16
N GLU A 176 -9.01 6.51 -5.37
CA GLU A 176 -9.72 6.06 -6.58
C GLU A 176 -9.42 4.59 -6.95
N LEU A 177 -8.17 4.14 -6.77
CA LEU A 177 -7.78 2.75 -7.00
C LEU A 177 -8.40 1.78 -5.99
N LEU A 178 -8.73 2.26 -4.80
CA LEU A 178 -9.26 1.47 -3.70
C LEU A 178 -10.78 1.58 -3.57
N ASP A 179 -11.42 2.41 -4.38
CA ASP A 179 -12.87 2.56 -4.38
C ASP A 179 -13.55 1.40 -5.11
N ASP A 180 -14.22 0.54 -4.37
CA ASP A 180 -14.96 -0.62 -4.89
C ASP A 180 -16.39 -0.26 -5.33
N ARG A 181 -16.81 1.01 -5.16
CA ARG A 181 -18.17 1.46 -5.52
C ARG A 181 -18.34 1.57 -7.04
N PRO A 182 -19.54 1.34 -7.56
CA PRO A 182 -19.81 1.56 -8.98
C PRO A 182 -19.57 3.03 -9.34
N LYS A 183 -18.93 3.30 -10.46
CA LYS A 183 -18.48 4.62 -10.94
C LYS A 183 -19.56 5.72 -11.00
N VAL A 184 -20.82 5.37 -10.79
CA VAL A 184 -21.96 6.32 -10.79
C VAL A 184 -22.00 7.18 -9.52
N ALA A 185 -21.31 6.78 -8.44
CA ALA A 185 -21.24 7.50 -7.17
C ALA A 185 -19.81 8.01 -6.92
N SER A 186 -19.36 8.93 -7.74
CA SER A 186 -17.94 9.34 -7.87
C SER A 186 -17.38 10.25 -6.76
N HIS A 187 -17.88 10.17 -5.54
CA HIS A 187 -17.30 10.93 -4.43
C HIS A 187 -16.44 10.03 -3.55
N VAL A 188 -15.12 10.05 -3.81
CA VAL A 188 -14.14 9.44 -2.91
C VAL A 188 -13.95 10.37 -1.72
N HIS A 189 -14.29 9.91 -0.53
CA HIS A 189 -14.08 10.67 0.68
C HIS A 189 -12.70 10.36 1.26
N VAL A 190 -11.86 11.37 1.37
CA VAL A 190 -10.60 11.31 2.11
C VAL A 190 -10.81 12.07 3.42
N ARG A 191 -10.63 11.38 4.55
CA ARG A 191 -10.71 12.01 5.87
C ARG A 191 -9.31 12.20 6.42
N PHE A 192 -8.97 13.45 6.74
CA PHE A 192 -7.71 13.79 7.37
C PHE A 192 -7.82 13.74 8.90
N PHE A 193 -6.76 13.31 9.54
CA PHE A 193 -6.59 13.31 10.99
C PHE A 193 -5.10 13.47 11.33
N ALA A 194 -4.80 14.05 12.49
CA ALA A 194 -3.44 14.24 12.97
C ALA A 194 -3.35 13.85 14.44
N ALA A 195 -2.17 13.49 14.90
CA ALA A 195 -1.90 13.28 16.32
C ALA A 195 -1.65 14.60 17.07
N ASP A 196 -1.07 15.58 16.38
CA ASP A 196 -0.76 16.91 16.87
C ASP A 196 -0.64 17.90 15.69
N GLU A 197 -0.45 19.20 16.00
CA GLU A 197 -0.36 20.27 14.99
C GLU A 197 0.90 20.20 14.11
N HIS A 198 1.94 19.51 14.56
CA HIS A 198 3.25 19.47 13.90
C HIS A 198 3.59 18.08 13.36
N GLY A 199 2.82 17.06 13.73
CA GLY A 199 3.00 15.69 13.33
C GLY A 199 2.52 15.38 11.92
N PRO A 200 2.78 14.15 11.44
CA PRO A 200 2.30 13.71 10.14
C PRO A 200 0.78 13.81 10.05
N GLN A 201 0.29 14.40 8.97
CA GLN A 201 -1.12 14.40 8.64
C GLN A 201 -1.49 13.05 8.03
N CYS A 202 -2.45 12.37 8.62
CA CYS A 202 -2.93 11.10 8.11
C CYS A 202 -4.23 11.27 7.35
N ALA A 203 -4.38 10.53 6.28
CA ALA A 203 -5.59 10.47 5.47
C ALA A 203 -6.12 9.03 5.45
N ALA A 204 -7.33 8.79 5.93
CA ALA A 204 -8.02 7.54 5.69
C ALA A 204 -8.54 7.52 4.25
N ILE A 205 -8.02 6.60 3.43
CA ILE A 205 -8.36 6.47 2.00
C ILE A 205 -9.27 5.29 1.71
N SER A 206 -9.30 4.31 2.59
CA SER A 206 -10.28 3.22 2.59
C SER A 206 -10.41 2.62 3.99
N SER A 207 -11.27 1.62 4.17
CA SER A 207 -11.43 0.91 5.44
C SER A 207 -10.16 0.14 5.88
N ASP A 208 -9.29 -0.15 4.95
CA ASP A 208 -8.10 -1.00 5.12
C ASP A 208 -6.79 -0.28 4.79
N ALA A 209 -6.83 1.03 4.44
CA ALA A 209 -5.64 1.80 4.06
C ALA A 209 -5.66 3.25 4.53
N ILE A 210 -4.49 3.72 4.95
CA ILE A 210 -4.22 5.12 5.29
C ILE A 210 -3.00 5.61 4.51
N ALA A 211 -2.96 6.93 4.27
CA ALA A 211 -1.76 7.64 3.85
C ALA A 211 -1.35 8.62 4.94
N ALA A 212 -0.05 8.75 5.18
CA ALA A 212 0.52 9.80 6.01
C ALA A 212 1.33 10.75 5.14
N VAL A 213 1.21 12.06 5.38
CA VAL A 213 1.97 13.11 4.69
C VAL A 213 2.65 13.98 5.72
N MET A 214 3.89 14.36 5.47
CA MET A 214 4.57 15.37 6.26
C MET A 214 3.98 16.74 5.91
N PRO A 215 3.51 17.52 6.90
CA PRO A 215 3.01 18.86 6.65
C PRO A 215 4.15 19.75 6.13
N MET A 216 3.83 20.66 5.22
CA MET A 216 4.74 21.72 4.85
C MET A 216 4.76 22.75 5.98
N ARG A 217 5.94 23.24 6.33
CA ARG A 217 6.04 24.48 7.11
C ARG A 217 5.52 25.62 6.22
N ALA A 218 4.28 26.00 6.45
CA ALA A 218 3.76 27.22 5.84
C ALA A 218 4.24 28.39 6.67
N ASP A 219 4.90 29.34 6.02
CA ASP A 219 5.14 30.62 6.65
C ASP A 219 3.79 31.34 6.74
N SER A 220 3.24 31.46 7.96
CA SER A 220 1.89 31.98 8.20
C SER A 220 1.73 33.43 7.68
N ALA A 221 2.83 34.16 7.49
CA ALA A 221 2.83 35.49 6.93
C ALA A 221 2.46 35.53 5.43
N GLU A 222 2.95 34.58 4.61
CA GLU A 222 2.63 34.52 3.17
C GLU A 222 1.14 34.31 2.89
N TYR A 223 0.43 33.55 3.72
CA TYR A 223 -0.99 33.29 3.52
C TYR A 223 -1.90 34.44 3.97
N ALA A 224 -1.51 35.19 5.01
CA ALA A 224 -2.24 36.35 5.47
C ALA A 224 -2.28 37.44 4.38
N ASP A 225 -1.17 37.65 3.67
CA ASP A 225 -1.06 38.62 2.60
C ASP A 225 -1.91 38.23 1.36
N VAL A 226 -1.94 36.95 1.01
CA VAL A 226 -2.79 36.47 -0.10
C VAL A 226 -4.26 36.62 0.24
N TYR A 227 -4.67 36.29 1.47
CA TYR A 227 -6.06 36.43 1.91
C TYR A 227 -6.49 37.92 1.94
N ALA A 228 -5.63 38.78 2.46
CA ALA A 228 -5.89 40.24 2.46
C ALA A 228 -5.91 40.88 1.05
N THR A 229 -5.32 40.21 0.05
CA THR A 229 -5.32 40.68 -1.34
C THR A 229 -6.56 40.25 -2.11
N ILE A 230 -7.23 39.13 -1.71
CA ILE A 230 -8.40 38.60 -2.39
C ILE A 230 -9.70 39.12 -1.80
N PHE A 231 -9.75 39.46 -0.52
CA PHE A 231 -10.93 39.89 0.25
C PHE A 231 -10.70 41.28 0.87
#